data_0cefe4064c0d7bdb98ffcd7073830bbf
#
_entry.id   0cefe4064c0d7bdb98ffcd7073830bbf
#
_cell.length_a   1.000
_cell.length_b   1.000
_cell.length_c   1.000
_cell.angle_alpha   90.00
_cell.angle_beta   90.00
_cell.angle_gamma   90.00
#
_symmetry.space_group_name_H-M   'P 1'
#
loop_
_entity.id
_entity.type
_entity.pdbx_description
1 polymer ?
#
loop_
_entity_poly.entity_id
_entity_poly.type
_entity_poly.pdbx_seq_one_letter_code
_entity_poly.pdbx_strand_id
1 'polypeptide(L)'
;KLRKIEKADMFDVIEMLQQLSKYKPSEKNYLDIWDKFSSQKNSFSLVATIEDKIVGYGSLLIETKIRGGKMGHIEDIVSHLNYKNKDVGITIVNGLFDIAKREGCYKVSLQCKNNNITFYEKCQYNLSGVFMQRFV
;
A
#
# COMPACT_ATOMS: atom_id res chain seq x y z
N LYS A 1 -0.44 1.20 15.81
CA LYS A 1 -0.20 -0.24 15.68
C LYS A 1 -0.35 -0.68 14.24
N LEU A 2 0.52 -1.58 13.81
CA LEU A 2 0.55 -2.05 12.41
C LEU A 2 0.22 -3.54 12.40
N ARG A 3 -0.68 -3.96 11.51
CA ARG A 3 -1.03 -5.37 11.36
C ARG A 3 -1.48 -5.69 9.93
N LYS A 4 -1.55 -6.97 9.62
CA LYS A 4 -2.08 -7.44 8.34
C LYS A 4 -3.56 -7.06 8.21
N ILE A 5 -3.97 -6.71 6.98
CA ILE A 5 -5.38 -6.41 6.72
C ILE A 5 -6.26 -7.64 6.92
N GLU A 6 -7.46 -7.43 7.40
CA GLU A 6 -8.48 -8.45 7.57
C GLU A 6 -9.74 -8.06 6.79
N LYS A 7 -10.59 -9.03 6.52
CA LYS A 7 -11.83 -8.82 5.77
C LYS A 7 -12.70 -7.72 6.37
N ALA A 8 -12.77 -7.66 7.71
CA ALA A 8 -13.57 -6.65 8.41
C ALA A 8 -13.06 -5.22 8.19
N ASP A 9 -11.83 -5.05 7.72
CA ASP A 9 -11.25 -3.73 7.49
C ASP A 9 -11.67 -3.11 6.15
N MET A 10 -12.26 -3.89 5.25
CA MET A 10 -12.51 -3.45 3.87
C MET A 10 -13.29 -2.15 3.76
N PHE A 11 -14.36 -2.02 4.55
CA PHE A 11 -15.20 -0.82 4.46
C PHE A 11 -14.37 0.44 4.73
N ASP A 12 -13.65 0.46 5.85
CA ASP A 12 -12.87 1.62 6.26
C ASP A 12 -11.71 1.90 5.29
N VAL A 13 -11.06 0.84 4.80
CA VAL A 13 -9.96 0.99 3.83
C VAL A 13 -10.46 1.55 2.50
N ILE A 14 -11.57 1.04 1.99
CA ILE A 14 -12.15 1.54 0.73
C ILE A 14 -12.53 3.01 0.86
N GLU A 15 -13.10 3.40 2.01
CA GLU A 15 -13.42 4.82 2.25
C GLU A 15 -12.18 5.70 2.22
N MET A 16 -11.09 5.27 2.87
CA MET A 16 -9.83 6.03 2.84
C MET A 16 -9.25 6.12 1.42
N LEU A 17 -9.37 5.06 0.63
CA LEU A 17 -8.81 5.01 -0.72
C LEU A 17 -9.51 5.98 -1.68
N GLN A 18 -10.67 6.52 -1.31
CA GLN A 18 -11.33 7.57 -2.09
C GLN A 18 -10.47 8.84 -2.19
N GLN A 19 -9.46 9.00 -1.36
CA GLN A 19 -8.49 10.08 -1.47
C GLN A 19 -7.58 9.90 -2.69
N LEU A 20 -7.36 8.68 -3.15
CA LEU A 20 -6.45 8.38 -4.27
C LEU A 20 -7.19 8.28 -5.60
N SER A 21 -8.43 7.81 -5.58
CA SER A 21 -9.24 7.63 -6.78
C SER A 21 -10.71 7.71 -6.40
N LYS A 22 -11.52 8.24 -7.30
CA LYS A 22 -12.97 8.34 -7.07
C LYS A 22 -13.70 7.01 -7.30
N TYR A 23 -13.02 6.02 -7.87
CA TYR A 23 -13.64 4.72 -8.09
C TYR A 23 -13.97 4.07 -6.74
N LYS A 24 -15.22 3.64 -6.61
CA LYS A 24 -15.69 2.97 -5.42
C LYS A 24 -16.57 1.79 -5.80
N PRO A 25 -16.20 0.56 -5.46
CA PRO A 25 -17.04 -0.58 -5.78
C PRO A 25 -18.31 -0.57 -4.94
N SER A 26 -19.36 -1.23 -5.45
CA SER A 26 -20.59 -1.43 -4.70
C SER A 26 -20.34 -2.38 -3.52
N GLU A 27 -20.95 -2.10 -2.38
CA GLU A 27 -20.78 -2.94 -1.18
C GLU A 27 -21.17 -4.40 -1.40
N LYS A 28 -22.14 -4.66 -2.28
CA LYS A 28 -22.54 -6.03 -2.60
C LYS A 28 -21.41 -6.84 -3.23
N ASN A 29 -20.37 -6.19 -3.75
CA ASN A 29 -19.22 -6.83 -4.38
C ASN A 29 -18.05 -7.01 -3.43
N TYR A 30 -18.11 -6.50 -2.21
CA TYR A 30 -16.97 -6.52 -1.28
C TYR A 30 -16.47 -7.91 -0.97
N LEU A 31 -17.39 -8.86 -0.79
CA LEU A 31 -17.01 -10.24 -0.46
C LEU A 31 -16.22 -10.88 -1.62
N ASP A 32 -16.72 -10.71 -2.84
CA ASP A 32 -16.05 -11.24 -4.03
C ASP A 32 -14.68 -10.59 -4.25
N ILE A 33 -14.61 -9.28 -4.05
CA ILE A 33 -13.34 -8.53 -4.15
C ILE A 33 -12.36 -9.06 -3.10
N TRP A 34 -12.80 -9.23 -1.86
CA TRP A 34 -11.94 -9.75 -0.80
C TRP A 34 -11.39 -11.13 -1.13
N ASP A 35 -12.24 -12.02 -1.64
CA ASP A 35 -11.82 -13.37 -2.00
C ASP A 35 -10.72 -13.35 -3.07
N LYS A 36 -10.86 -12.50 -4.08
CA LYS A 36 -9.86 -12.35 -5.14
C LYS A 36 -8.60 -11.68 -4.62
N PHE A 37 -8.75 -10.62 -3.84
CA PHE A 37 -7.62 -9.88 -3.29
C PHE A 37 -6.80 -10.74 -2.33
N SER A 38 -7.46 -11.39 -1.38
CA SER A 38 -6.80 -12.17 -0.34
C SER A 38 -6.19 -13.47 -0.84
N SER A 39 -6.60 -13.95 -2.01
CA SER A 39 -6.05 -15.17 -2.60
C SER A 39 -4.73 -14.94 -3.34
N GLN A 40 -4.31 -13.70 -3.53
CA GLN A 40 -3.03 -13.38 -4.17
C GLN A 40 -1.87 -13.80 -3.25
N LYS A 41 -0.98 -14.63 -3.78
CA LYS A 41 0.10 -15.21 -2.97
C LYS A 41 1.27 -14.26 -2.71
N ASN A 42 1.49 -13.31 -3.59
CA ASN A 42 2.65 -12.40 -3.53
C ASN A 42 2.25 -10.99 -3.10
N SER A 43 1.11 -10.85 -2.45
CA SER A 43 0.57 -9.56 -2.00
C SER A 43 0.55 -9.52 -0.48
N PHE A 44 1.03 -8.41 0.07
CA PHE A 44 1.07 -8.15 1.50
C PHE A 44 0.45 -6.78 1.75
N SER A 45 -0.58 -6.73 2.58
CA SER A 45 -1.26 -5.46 2.85
C SER A 45 -1.34 -5.23 4.34
N LEU A 46 -1.03 -4.00 4.75
CA LEU A 46 -0.99 -3.60 6.14
C LEU A 46 -2.01 -2.51 6.41
N VAL A 47 -2.59 -2.54 7.59
CA VAL A 47 -3.37 -1.43 8.13
C VAL A 47 -2.69 -0.92 9.39
N ALA A 48 -2.77 0.38 9.59
CA ALA A 48 -2.34 1.02 10.82
C ALA A 48 -3.57 1.36 11.64
N THR A 49 -3.50 1.13 12.95
CA THR A 49 -4.60 1.43 13.85
C THR A 49 -4.14 2.33 15.00
N ILE A 50 -5.05 3.20 15.45
CA ILE A 50 -4.90 3.99 16.66
C ILE A 50 -6.19 3.77 17.45
N GLU A 51 -6.05 3.25 18.67
CA GLU A 51 -7.23 2.92 19.53
C GLU A 51 -8.24 2.05 18.77
N ASP A 52 -7.72 1.02 18.11
CA ASP A 52 -8.50 0.06 17.30
C ASP A 52 -9.19 0.65 16.07
N LYS A 53 -8.99 1.93 15.77
CA LYS A 53 -9.54 2.57 14.59
C LYS A 53 -8.54 2.47 13.44
N ILE A 54 -9.03 2.11 12.24
CA ILE A 54 -8.20 2.06 11.03
C ILE A 54 -7.84 3.50 10.63
N VAL A 55 -6.55 3.79 10.60
CA VAL A 55 -6.07 5.13 10.26
C VAL A 55 -5.11 5.14 9.07
N GLY A 56 -4.75 4.00 8.53
CA GLY A 56 -3.88 3.93 7.36
C GLY A 56 -3.88 2.57 6.71
N TYR A 57 -3.46 2.54 5.44
CA TYR A 57 -3.40 1.33 4.64
C TYR A 57 -2.27 1.44 3.62
N GLY A 58 -1.70 0.31 3.26
CA GLY A 58 -0.75 0.21 2.17
C GLY A 58 -0.58 -1.23 1.73
N SER A 59 -0.15 -1.40 0.48
CA SER A 59 -0.01 -2.71 -0.12
C SER A 59 1.36 -2.88 -0.75
N LEU A 60 1.88 -4.10 -0.70
CA LEU A 60 3.13 -4.49 -1.33
C LEU A 60 2.87 -5.69 -2.22
N LEU A 61 3.28 -5.62 -3.48
CA LEU A 61 3.22 -6.74 -4.41
C LEU A 61 4.64 -7.16 -4.75
N ILE A 62 4.92 -8.45 -4.64
CA ILE A 62 6.27 -8.98 -4.91
C ILE A 62 6.27 -9.74 -6.22
N GLU A 63 7.18 -9.33 -7.10
CA GLU A 63 7.35 -9.92 -8.42
C GLU A 63 8.66 -10.68 -8.49
N THR A 64 8.62 -11.93 -8.96
CA THR A 64 9.82 -12.69 -9.26
C THR A 64 10.21 -12.42 -10.70
N LYS A 65 11.43 -11.93 -10.92
CA LYS A 65 11.95 -11.63 -12.25
C LYS A 65 12.49 -12.88 -12.92
N ILE A 66 12.47 -12.91 -14.25
CA ILE A 66 12.99 -14.07 -14.99
C ILE A 66 14.48 -14.30 -14.69
N ARG A 67 15.22 -13.29 -14.27
CA ARG A 67 16.63 -13.42 -13.88
C ARG A 67 16.81 -13.95 -12.45
N GLY A 68 15.70 -14.25 -11.76
CA GLY A 68 15.75 -14.89 -10.45
C GLY A 68 15.62 -13.97 -9.25
N GLY A 69 15.69 -12.65 -9.45
CA GLY A 69 15.54 -11.70 -8.36
C GLY A 69 14.09 -11.38 -8.08
N LYS A 70 13.81 -10.90 -6.86
CA LYS A 70 12.48 -10.44 -6.46
C LYS A 70 12.48 -8.93 -6.30
N MET A 71 11.40 -8.29 -6.73
CA MET A 71 11.22 -6.85 -6.62
C MET A 71 9.87 -6.55 -5.96
N GLY A 72 9.86 -5.63 -5.00
CA GLY A 72 8.63 -5.19 -4.36
C GLY A 72 8.06 -3.94 -5.03
N HIS A 73 6.73 -3.89 -5.13
CA HIS A 73 5.99 -2.74 -5.64
C HIS A 73 5.04 -2.27 -4.57
N ILE A 74 5.22 -1.05 -4.07
CA ILE A 74 4.32 -0.46 -3.08
C ILE A 74 3.19 0.26 -3.81
N GLU A 75 1.96 -0.02 -3.40
CA GLU A 75 0.75 0.53 -3.99
C GLU A 75 -0.20 1.04 -2.92
N ASP A 76 -1.00 2.05 -3.30
CA ASP A 76 -2.17 2.48 -2.52
C ASP A 76 -1.88 2.89 -1.08
N ILE A 77 -0.82 3.67 -0.88
CA ILE A 77 -0.51 4.21 0.45
C ILE A 77 -1.49 5.33 0.77
N VAL A 78 -2.20 5.19 1.87
CA VAL A 78 -3.16 6.20 2.31
C VAL A 78 -3.20 6.28 3.82
N SER A 79 -3.41 7.49 4.36
CA SER A 79 -3.67 7.69 5.78
C SER A 79 -4.97 8.48 5.92
N HIS A 80 -5.69 8.22 7.02
CA HIS A 80 -6.94 8.89 7.31
C HIS A 80 -6.72 10.39 7.44
N LEU A 81 -7.61 11.21 6.88
CA LEU A 81 -7.48 12.66 6.84
C LEU A 81 -7.18 13.29 8.20
N ASN A 82 -7.80 12.76 9.25
CA ASN A 82 -7.64 13.31 10.60
C ASN A 82 -6.34 12.88 11.29
N TYR A 83 -5.53 12.03 10.63
CA TYR A 83 -4.33 11.45 11.24
C TYR A 83 -3.05 11.67 10.40
N LYS A 84 -3.08 12.57 9.44
CA LYS A 84 -1.95 12.78 8.52
C LYS A 84 -0.66 13.24 9.20
N ASN A 85 -0.77 13.87 10.37
CA ASN A 85 0.40 14.36 11.11
C ASN A 85 0.86 13.38 12.21
N LYS A 86 0.42 12.13 12.17
CA LYS A 86 0.75 11.11 13.19
C LYS A 86 1.75 10.07 12.70
N ASP A 87 2.50 10.38 11.63
CA ASP A 87 3.50 9.48 11.05
C ASP A 87 2.94 8.14 10.58
N VAL A 88 1.65 8.09 10.30
CA VAL A 88 0.97 6.87 9.86
C VAL A 88 1.55 6.37 8.54
N GLY A 89 1.72 7.27 7.58
CA GLY A 89 2.26 6.92 6.26
C GLY A 89 3.66 6.35 6.33
N ILE A 90 4.54 6.98 7.11
CA ILE A 90 5.92 6.53 7.30
C ILE A 90 5.94 5.13 7.91
N THR A 91 5.11 4.90 8.92
CA THR A 91 5.02 3.60 9.59
C THR A 91 4.62 2.51 8.61
N ILE A 92 3.63 2.78 7.76
CA ILE A 92 3.16 1.82 6.76
C ILE A 92 4.25 1.55 5.71
N VAL A 93 4.85 2.59 5.15
CA VAL A 93 5.88 2.46 4.12
C VAL A 93 7.07 1.65 4.65
N ASN A 94 7.52 1.96 5.87
CA ASN A 94 8.62 1.24 6.48
C ASN A 94 8.24 -0.22 6.80
N GLY A 95 7.02 -0.45 7.26
CA GLY A 95 6.53 -1.81 7.51
C GLY A 95 6.50 -2.66 6.25
N LEU A 96 6.05 -2.09 5.14
CA LEU A 96 6.06 -2.79 3.85
C LEU A 96 7.47 -3.04 3.35
N PHE A 97 8.38 -2.07 3.54
CA PHE A 97 9.79 -2.26 3.19
C PHE A 97 10.40 -3.40 3.99
N ASP A 98 10.10 -3.49 5.28
CA ASP A 98 10.61 -4.58 6.13
C ASP A 98 10.11 -5.93 5.65
N ILE A 99 8.86 -6.02 5.20
CA ILE A 99 8.33 -7.24 4.60
C ILE A 99 9.10 -7.59 3.32
N ALA A 100 9.31 -6.62 2.43
CA ALA A 100 10.04 -6.84 1.19
C ALA A 100 11.46 -7.35 1.46
N LYS A 101 12.12 -6.75 2.45
CA LYS A 101 13.46 -7.15 2.87
C LYS A 101 13.48 -8.59 3.39
N ARG A 102 12.52 -8.93 4.24
CA ARG A 102 12.40 -10.29 4.80
C ARG A 102 12.12 -11.32 3.70
N GLU A 103 11.33 -10.94 2.69
CA GLU A 103 10.99 -11.82 1.57
C GLU A 103 12.08 -11.91 0.51
N GLY A 104 13.20 -11.22 0.69
CA GLY A 104 14.35 -11.33 -0.20
C GLY A 104 14.32 -10.44 -1.43
N CYS A 105 13.55 -9.36 -1.41
CA CYS A 105 13.54 -8.41 -2.52
C CYS A 105 14.87 -7.66 -2.60
N TYR A 106 15.38 -7.44 -3.83
CA TYR A 106 16.60 -6.67 -4.02
C TYR A 106 16.33 -5.17 -4.11
N LYS A 107 15.10 -4.78 -4.39
CA LYS A 107 14.67 -3.38 -4.34
C LYS A 107 13.16 -3.29 -4.21
N VAL A 108 12.71 -2.11 -3.81
CA VAL A 108 11.29 -1.76 -3.73
C VAL A 108 11.09 -0.47 -4.50
N SER A 109 10.05 -0.42 -5.31
CA SER A 109 9.69 0.79 -6.05
C SER A 109 8.27 1.22 -5.73
N LEU A 110 7.99 2.47 -5.98
CA LEU A 110 6.65 3.04 -5.86
C LEU A 110 6.51 4.21 -6.82
N GLN A 111 5.26 4.54 -7.11
CA GLN A 111 4.93 5.75 -7.85
C GLN A 111 4.37 6.77 -6.87
N CYS A 112 4.73 8.03 -7.04
CA CYS A 112 4.14 9.10 -6.22
C CYS A 112 3.95 10.35 -7.06
N LYS A 113 3.10 11.25 -6.55
CA LYS A 113 2.95 12.59 -7.13
C LYS A 113 4.14 13.46 -6.73
N ASN A 114 4.41 14.49 -7.53
CA ASN A 114 5.55 15.37 -7.29
C ASN A 114 5.55 15.97 -5.88
N ASN A 115 4.39 16.33 -5.34
CA ASN A 115 4.31 16.90 -4.00
C ASN A 115 4.57 15.91 -2.87
N ASN A 116 4.70 14.61 -3.18
CA ASN A 116 5.03 13.57 -2.20
C ASN A 116 6.48 13.11 -2.28
N ILE A 117 7.27 13.64 -3.19
CA ILE A 117 8.67 13.23 -3.35
C ILE A 117 9.44 13.41 -2.04
N THR A 118 9.31 14.57 -1.39
CA THR A 118 10.02 14.84 -0.13
C THR A 118 9.65 13.83 0.95
N PHE A 119 8.36 13.44 1.02
CA PHE A 119 7.92 12.43 1.96
C PHE A 119 8.64 11.10 1.74
N TYR A 120 8.70 10.64 0.48
CA TYR A 120 9.35 9.36 0.19
C TYR A 120 10.87 9.42 0.29
N GLU A 121 11.47 10.58 0.04
CA GLU A 121 12.89 10.76 0.30
C GLU A 121 13.22 10.59 1.79
N LYS A 122 12.33 11.03 2.67
CA LYS A 122 12.48 10.77 4.12
C LYS A 122 12.40 9.30 4.45
N CYS A 123 11.72 8.52 3.62
CA CYS A 123 11.65 7.05 3.73
C CYS A 123 12.81 6.38 2.98
N GLN A 124 13.81 7.15 2.54
CA GLN A 124 15.02 6.68 1.86
C GLN A 124 14.78 6.16 0.44
N TYR A 125 13.75 6.66 -0.22
CA TYR A 125 13.52 6.40 -1.64
C TYR A 125 14.14 7.51 -2.47
N ASN A 126 14.60 7.18 -3.68
CA ASN A 126 15.20 8.12 -4.61
C ASN A 126 14.45 8.09 -5.93
N LEU A 127 14.37 9.24 -6.61
CA LEU A 127 13.81 9.29 -7.96
C LEU A 127 14.62 8.36 -8.87
N SER A 128 13.92 7.55 -9.65
CA SER A 128 14.57 6.54 -10.49
C SER A 128 13.85 6.32 -11.82
N GLY A 129 13.35 7.38 -12.42
CA GLY A 129 12.69 7.29 -13.72
C GLY A 129 11.36 8.00 -13.73
N VAL A 130 10.61 7.81 -14.79
CA VAL A 130 9.34 8.48 -15.04
C VAL A 130 8.24 7.43 -15.12
N PHE A 131 7.10 7.72 -14.51
CA PHE A 131 5.94 6.84 -14.58
C PHE A 131 5.09 7.19 -15.81
N MET A 132 4.64 6.18 -16.53
CA MET A 132 3.74 6.34 -17.67
C MET A 132 2.59 5.37 -17.51
N GLN A 133 1.37 5.79 -17.91
CA GLN A 133 0.19 4.93 -17.82
C GLN A 133 -0.74 5.12 -19.00
N ARG A 134 -1.53 4.11 -19.28
CA ARG A 134 -2.57 4.16 -20.30
C ARG A 134 -3.75 3.33 -19.79
N PHE A 135 -4.93 3.92 -19.78
CA PHE A 135 -6.14 3.20 -19.38
C PHE A 135 -6.61 2.27 -20.51
N VAL A 136 -7.14 1.13 -20.11
CA VAL A 136 -7.68 0.13 -21.02
C VAL A 136 -9.13 0.43 -21.34
#